data_993d2be7d6d8cfbaba5ef6b0a94809e3
#
_entry.id   993d2be7d6d8cfbaba5ef6b0a94809e3
#
_cell.length_a   1.000
_cell.length_b   1.000
_cell.length_c   1.000
_cell.angle_alpha   90.00
_cell.angle_beta   90.00
_cell.angle_gamma   90.00
#
_symmetry.space_group_name_H-M   'P 1'
#
loop_
_entity.id
_entity.type
_entity.pdbx_description
1 polymer ?
#
loop_
_entity_poly.entity_id
_entity_poly.type
_entity_poly.pdbx_seq_one_letter_code
_entity_poly.pdbx_strand_id
1 'polypeptide(L)'
;MIRPLLLAAAVLSATPALADTYRAEPTAQPARARFVARDNVWNCAGASCVSARSDARPAIVCATLVREVGTLRSFSVEGRAFAAEELEACTRRAR
;
A
#
# COMPACT_ATOMS: atom_id res chain seq x y z
N MET A 1 -32.63 -16.40 35.26
CA MET A 1 -32.23 -16.35 35.03
C MET A 1 -31.29 -15.91 34.28
N ILE A 2 -30.93 -15.64 33.83
CA ILE A 2 -30.12 -15.36 33.33
C ILE A 2 -29.47 -14.82 32.56
N ARG A 3 -29.04 -14.54 32.19
CA ARG A 3 -28.39 -14.12 31.55
C ARG A 3 -27.51 -13.79 30.90
N PRO A 4 -27.25 -13.45 30.49
CA PRO A 4 -26.39 -13.33 29.96
C PRO A 4 -25.67 -12.55 29.37
N LEU A 5 -25.24 -12.34 28.98
CA LEU A 5 -24.51 -11.80 28.52
C LEU A 5 -23.78 -11.39 27.73
N LEU A 6 -23.49 -11.20 27.37
CA LEU A 6 -22.77 -10.99 26.69
C LEU A 6 -22.01 -10.36 26.11
N LEU A 7 -21.56 -10.15 25.78
CA LEU A 7 -20.80 -9.69 25.31
C LEU A 7 -20.13 -9.31 24.53
N ALA A 8 -19.82 -9.07 24.19
CA ALA A 8 -19.21 -8.80 23.50
C ALA A 8 -18.31 -8.33 22.97
N ALA A 9 -17.92 -8.21 22.68
CA ALA A 9 -17.07 -7.95 22.27
C ALA A 9 -16.42 -7.25 21.48
N ALA A 10 -16.22 -6.94 21.22
CA ALA A 10 -15.68 -6.28 20.66
C ALA A 10 -14.75 -6.15 19.97
N VAL A 11 -14.32 -6.19 19.55
CA VAL A 11 -13.46 -6.16 18.93
C VAL A 11 -12.80 -5.38 18.29
N LEU A 12 -12.49 -5.00 18.03
CA LEU A 12 -11.89 -4.29 17.53
C LEU A 12 -10.95 -4.20 16.78
N SER A 13 -10.64 -4.28 16.33
CA SER A 13 -9.89 -4.33 15.57
C SER A 13 -9.13 -3.45 15.14
N ALA A 14 -8.64 -3.05 15.30
CA ALA A 14 -7.88 -2.18 15.11
C ALA A 14 -7.12 -2.13 14.10
N THR A 15 -7.01 -1.90 13.44
CA THR A 15 -6.30 -1.79 12.50
C THR A 15 -5.36 -1.02 12.44
N PRO A 16 -4.49 -1.07 12.39
CA PRO A 16 -3.44 -0.45 12.44
C PRO A 16 -3.09 0.50 11.66
N ALA A 17 -2.35 0.97 11.70
CA ALA A 17 -1.79 1.84 11.18
C ALA A 17 -1.75 1.97 9.86
N LEU A 18 -2.53 1.77 9.19
CA LEU A 18 -2.45 2.07 7.91
C LEU A 18 -2.22 3.43 7.62
N ALA A 19 -2.44 4.30 8.51
CA ALA A 19 -2.24 5.70 8.26
C ALA A 19 -0.82 6.01 7.91
N ASP A 20 0.12 5.23 8.32
CA ASP A 20 1.49 5.53 8.02
C ASP A 20 2.06 4.66 6.94
N THR A 21 1.27 4.13 6.10
CA THR A 21 1.79 3.19 5.13
C THR A 21 1.44 3.59 3.72
N TYR A 22 2.20 3.05 2.78
CA TYR A 22 1.89 3.14 1.38
C TYR A 22 1.24 1.85 0.95
N ARG A 23 0.28 1.93 0.03
CA ARG A 23 -0.38 0.75 -0.47
C ARG A 23 -0.49 0.88 -1.98
N ALA A 24 -0.17 -0.16 -2.70
CA ALA A 24 -0.19 -0.12 -4.15
C ALA A 24 -0.74 -1.43 -4.70
N GLU A 25 -1.36 -1.33 -5.87
CA GLU A 25 -1.86 -2.51 -6.55
C GLU A 25 -1.29 -2.52 -7.95
N PRO A 26 -0.23 -3.28 -8.18
CA PRO A 26 0.29 -3.43 -9.54
C PRO A 26 -0.71 -4.12 -10.44
N THR A 27 -0.63 -3.83 -11.73
CA THR A 27 -1.53 -4.49 -12.68
C THR A 27 -1.14 -5.94 -12.88
N ALA A 28 0.10 -6.29 -12.56
CA ALA A 28 0.53 -7.68 -12.65
C ALA A 28 1.19 -8.05 -11.34
N GLN A 29 1.04 -9.28 -10.92
CA GLN A 29 1.62 -9.71 -9.67
C GLN A 29 3.14 -9.60 -9.73
N PRO A 30 3.76 -8.98 -8.72
CA PRO A 30 5.22 -8.83 -8.74
C PRO A 30 5.93 -10.17 -8.70
N ALA A 31 7.11 -10.19 -9.28
CA ALA A 31 7.90 -11.41 -9.31
C ALA A 31 8.35 -11.83 -7.92
N ARG A 32 8.56 -10.87 -7.05
CA ARG A 32 8.96 -11.18 -5.69
C ARG A 32 7.97 -10.61 -4.70
N ALA A 33 7.66 -11.39 -3.68
CA ALA A 33 6.70 -10.94 -2.68
C ALA A 33 7.29 -9.90 -1.74
N ARG A 34 8.61 -9.82 -1.68
CA ARG A 34 9.25 -8.85 -0.81
C ARG A 34 10.49 -8.30 -1.50
N PHE A 35 10.63 -7.01 -1.51
CA PHE A 35 11.75 -6.37 -2.15
C PHE A 35 11.95 -4.97 -1.60
N VAL A 36 13.11 -4.39 -1.87
CA VAL A 36 13.42 -3.04 -1.43
C VAL A 36 13.46 -2.14 -2.65
N ALA A 37 12.76 -1.04 -2.57
CA ALA A 37 12.77 -0.05 -3.64
C ALA A 37 13.19 1.26 -3.00
N ARG A 38 14.44 1.62 -3.20
CA ARG A 38 15.01 2.77 -2.56
C ARG A 38 14.99 2.56 -1.07
N ASP A 39 14.27 3.37 -0.33
CA ASP A 39 14.25 3.25 1.11
C ASP A 39 13.05 2.48 1.61
N ASN A 40 12.24 1.97 0.74
CA ASN A 40 11.03 1.28 1.17
C ASN A 40 11.16 -0.21 1.02
N VAL A 41 10.75 -0.92 2.05
CA VAL A 41 10.65 -2.37 1.97
C VAL A 41 9.21 -2.68 1.64
N TRP A 42 8.99 -3.33 0.53
CA TRP A 42 7.65 -3.65 0.08
C TRP A 42 7.32 -5.10 0.33
N ASN A 43 6.11 -5.35 0.80
CA ASN A 43 5.62 -6.69 1.00
C ASN A 43 4.36 -6.83 0.18
N CYS A 44 4.32 -7.80 -0.70
CA CYS A 44 3.20 -8.00 -1.59
C CYS A 44 2.53 -9.32 -1.35
N ALA A 45 1.21 -9.31 -1.36
CA ALA A 45 0.41 -10.51 -1.29
C ALA A 45 -0.41 -10.51 -2.55
N GLY A 46 -0.04 -11.34 -3.52
CA GLY A 46 -0.66 -11.29 -4.82
C GLY A 46 -0.33 -9.96 -5.49
N ALA A 47 -1.33 -9.24 -5.88
CA ALA A 47 -1.13 -7.95 -6.52
C ALA A 47 -1.46 -6.80 -5.58
N SER A 48 -1.25 -6.98 -4.29
CA SER A 48 -1.46 -5.93 -3.34
C SER A 48 -0.18 -5.77 -2.53
N CYS A 49 0.42 -4.59 -2.56
CA CYS A 49 1.70 -4.35 -1.93
C CYS A 49 1.60 -3.23 -0.90
N VAL A 50 2.31 -3.39 0.20
CA VAL A 50 2.32 -2.36 1.23
C VAL A 50 3.74 -2.08 1.67
N SER A 51 3.98 -0.87 2.13
CA SER A 51 5.27 -0.49 2.65
C SER A 51 5.08 0.51 3.77
N ALA A 52 6.00 0.52 4.70
CA ALA A 52 5.94 1.49 5.78
C ALA A 52 6.29 2.87 5.25
N ARG A 53 5.95 3.87 6.02
CA ARG A 53 6.22 5.22 5.63
C ARG A 53 7.70 5.49 5.50
N SER A 54 8.07 6.35 4.59
CA SER A 54 9.45 6.77 4.44
C SER A 54 9.47 8.29 4.33
N ASP A 55 10.67 8.86 4.34
CA ASP A 55 10.80 10.31 4.25
C ASP A 55 10.65 10.85 2.85
N ALA A 56 10.63 10.01 1.86
CA ALA A 56 10.52 10.49 0.50
C ALA A 56 9.11 10.98 0.22
N ARG A 57 8.99 11.88 -0.74
CA ARG A 57 7.68 12.34 -1.11
C ARG A 57 6.92 11.22 -1.76
N PRO A 58 5.61 11.19 -1.62
CA PRO A 58 4.82 10.12 -2.19
C PRO A 58 5.06 9.89 -3.69
N ALA A 59 5.23 10.96 -4.44
CA ALA A 59 5.46 10.82 -5.87
C ALA A 59 6.75 10.06 -6.14
N ILE A 60 7.76 10.27 -5.31
CA ILE A 60 9.03 9.58 -5.47
C ILE A 60 8.88 8.12 -5.09
N VAL A 61 8.15 7.84 -4.01
CA VAL A 61 7.93 6.46 -3.59
C VAL A 61 7.21 5.71 -4.69
N CYS A 62 6.19 6.32 -5.29
CA CYS A 62 5.46 5.69 -6.36
C CYS A 62 6.38 5.44 -7.57
N ALA A 63 7.16 6.44 -7.93
CA ALA A 63 8.03 6.31 -9.10
C ALA A 63 9.08 5.22 -8.94
N THR A 64 9.63 5.07 -7.74
CA THR A 64 10.60 4.02 -7.53
C THR A 64 9.94 2.65 -7.52
N LEU A 65 8.70 2.58 -7.04
CA LEU A 65 7.98 1.32 -7.03
C LEU A 65 7.67 0.85 -8.45
N VAL A 66 7.21 1.76 -9.32
CA VAL A 66 6.85 1.33 -10.67
C VAL A 66 8.04 0.82 -11.44
N ARG A 67 9.25 1.22 -11.06
CA ARG A 67 10.41 0.68 -11.73
C ARG A 67 10.63 -0.77 -11.37
N GLU A 68 10.10 -1.19 -10.22
CA GLU A 68 10.25 -2.56 -9.81
C GLU A 68 9.10 -3.43 -10.27
N VAL A 69 7.89 -2.91 -10.24
CA VAL A 69 6.72 -3.75 -10.48
C VAL A 69 5.94 -3.38 -11.74
N GLY A 70 6.31 -2.31 -12.41
CA GLY A 70 5.57 -1.89 -13.59
C GLY A 70 4.39 -1.04 -13.24
N THR A 71 3.42 -0.98 -14.15
CA THR A 71 2.29 -0.08 -13.96
C THR A 71 1.44 -0.47 -12.76
N LEU A 72 0.81 0.53 -12.19
CA LEU A 72 -0.01 0.34 -11.01
C LEU A 72 -1.46 0.62 -11.32
N ARG A 73 -2.33 -0.14 -10.70
CA ARG A 73 -3.74 0.10 -10.80
C ARG A 73 -4.14 1.15 -9.77
N SER A 74 -3.45 1.20 -8.66
CA SER A 74 -3.74 2.20 -7.63
C SER A 74 -2.52 2.41 -6.76
N PHE A 75 -2.48 3.56 -6.10
CA PHE A 75 -1.43 3.88 -5.15
C PHE A 75 -2.04 4.82 -4.12
N SER A 76 -1.84 4.52 -2.84
CA SER A 76 -2.35 5.40 -1.81
C SER A 76 -1.33 5.63 -0.73
N VAL A 77 -1.45 6.74 -0.05
CA VAL A 77 -0.56 7.17 1.00
C VAL A 77 -1.41 7.51 2.19
N GLU A 78 -1.17 6.81 3.29
CA GLU A 78 -1.91 7.09 4.51
C GLU A 78 -3.41 7.10 4.26
N GLY A 79 -3.86 6.15 3.48
CA GLY A 79 -5.29 6.02 3.22
C GLY A 79 -5.85 6.91 2.15
N ARG A 80 -5.02 7.79 1.56
CA ARG A 80 -5.51 8.68 0.54
C ARG A 80 -5.00 8.27 -0.83
N ALA A 81 -5.91 7.97 -1.71
CA ALA A 81 -5.53 7.46 -3.04
C ALA A 81 -5.01 8.57 -3.94
N PHE A 82 -4.05 8.21 -4.78
CA PHE A 82 -3.58 9.13 -5.81
C PHE A 82 -4.72 9.37 -6.79
N ALA A 83 -4.82 10.58 -7.25
CA ALA A 83 -5.76 10.90 -8.31
C ALA A 83 -5.24 10.31 -9.62
N ALA A 84 -6.11 10.18 -10.58
CA ALA A 84 -5.75 9.56 -11.84
C ALA A 84 -4.52 10.20 -12.49
N GLU A 85 -4.43 11.52 -12.44
CA GLU A 85 -3.29 12.18 -13.04
C GLU A 85 -2.01 11.95 -12.31
N GLU A 86 -2.09 11.86 -10.99
CA GLU A 86 -0.89 11.59 -10.20
C GLU A 86 -0.41 10.18 -10.48
N LEU A 87 -1.35 9.25 -10.58
CA LEU A 87 -1.00 7.86 -10.83
C LEU A 87 -0.40 7.72 -12.22
N GLU A 88 -0.95 8.41 -13.18
CA GLU A 88 -0.45 8.35 -14.51
C GLU A 88 0.96 8.92 -14.63
N ALA A 89 1.21 10.03 -13.95
CA ALA A 89 2.54 10.62 -13.96
C ALA A 89 3.55 9.68 -13.33
N CYS A 90 3.15 8.99 -12.28
CA CYS A 90 4.01 8.03 -11.63
C CYS A 90 4.31 6.86 -12.57
N THR A 91 3.27 6.34 -13.20
CA THR A 91 3.42 5.20 -14.09
C THR A 91 4.34 5.49 -15.26
N ARG A 92 4.34 6.71 -15.74
CA ARG A 92 5.22 7.03 -16.84
C ARG A 92 6.68 6.87 -16.50
N ARG A 93 7.01 6.89 -15.24
CA ARG A 93 8.39 6.72 -14.83
C ARG A 93 8.83 5.27 -14.88
N ALA A 94 7.93 4.37 -15.16
CA ALA A 94 8.28 2.96 -15.25
C ALA A 94 9.12 2.67 -16.46
N ARG A 95 9.18 3.64 -17.41
CA ARG A 95 9.95 3.43 -18.56
C ARG A 95 11.26 3.94 -18.49
#